data_631563c5c29f210fea8ed290e1dbcc18
#
_entry.id   631563c5c29f210fea8ed290e1dbcc18
#
_cell.length_a   1.000
_cell.length_b   1.000
_cell.length_c   1.000
_cell.angle_alpha   90.00
_cell.angle_beta   90.00
_cell.angle_gamma   90.00
#
_symmetry.space_group_name_H-M   'P 1'
#
loop_
_entity.id
_entity.type
_entity.pdbx_description
1 polymer ?
#
loop_
_entity_poly.entity_id
_entity_poly.type
_entity_poly.pdbx_seq_one_letter_code
_entity_poly.pdbx_strand_id
1 'polypeptide(L)'
;MFLGTKLFPVSFILSPLKTMISFLTYNDTDAPTPFDMAEVGLNPRHVARWIRAVAAEYGYSVGNINYLFCNDEQILAVNRKFLQHDYYTDVITFDYTTAQCLNGDIFISLDTVRSNAEMVSASFDHELLRILIHGVLHLTGQADKTPETKAEMTRKEEEALALIMNYESIVNFKGVSDGVLRIF
;
A
#
# COMPACT_ATOMS: atom_id res chain seq x y z
N MET A 1 -37.51 -6.59 -12.11
CA MET A 1 -36.63 -6.08 -13.16
C MET A 1 -35.44 -5.45 -12.46
N PHE A 2 -34.38 -6.23 -12.18
CA PHE A 2 -33.23 -5.80 -11.40
C PHE A 2 -32.18 -5.23 -12.35
N LEU A 3 -31.99 -3.92 -12.31
CA LEU A 3 -30.84 -3.26 -12.94
C LEU A 3 -29.64 -3.44 -12.01
N GLY A 4 -28.84 -4.46 -12.30
CA GLY A 4 -27.56 -4.64 -11.65
C GLY A 4 -26.60 -3.54 -12.07
N THR A 5 -26.31 -2.62 -11.17
CA THR A 5 -25.18 -1.71 -11.27
C THR A 5 -23.89 -2.55 -11.24
N LYS A 6 -23.30 -2.81 -12.39
CA LYS A 6 -21.96 -3.34 -12.50
C LYS A 6 -21.01 -2.30 -11.92
N LEU A 7 -20.50 -2.56 -10.70
CA LEU A 7 -19.31 -1.88 -10.22
C LEU A 7 -18.14 -2.32 -11.08
N PHE A 8 -17.58 -1.39 -11.83
CA PHE A 8 -16.31 -1.61 -12.51
C PHE A 8 -15.19 -1.43 -11.47
N PRO A 9 -14.30 -2.41 -11.28
CA PRO A 9 -13.10 -2.20 -10.49
C PRO A 9 -12.29 -1.07 -11.13
N VAL A 10 -11.70 -0.20 -10.30
CA VAL A 10 -10.91 0.96 -10.71
C VAL A 10 -9.76 0.61 -11.68
N SER A 11 -9.41 -0.68 -11.76
CA SER A 11 -8.33 -1.19 -12.63
C SER A 11 -8.58 -1.04 -14.14
N PHE A 12 -9.74 -0.51 -14.58
CA PHE A 12 -10.12 -0.51 -16.01
C PHE A 12 -9.69 0.73 -16.81
N ILE A 13 -8.99 1.69 -16.23
CA ILE A 13 -8.70 2.97 -16.91
C ILE A 13 -7.24 3.12 -17.40
N LEU A 14 -6.34 2.17 -17.15
CA LEU A 14 -4.94 2.32 -17.57
C LEU A 14 -4.49 1.20 -18.51
N SER A 15 -3.96 1.65 -19.64
CA SER A 15 -3.39 0.88 -20.76
C SER A 15 -2.55 -0.34 -20.35
N PRO A 16 -2.63 -1.49 -21.05
CA PRO A 16 -2.17 -2.82 -20.58
C PRO A 16 -0.66 -3.06 -20.63
N LEU A 17 0.20 -2.04 -20.63
CA LEU A 17 1.65 -2.22 -20.85
C LEU A 17 2.58 -1.60 -19.81
N LYS A 18 2.09 -1.02 -18.72
CA LYS A 18 2.99 -0.45 -17.71
C LYS A 18 2.56 -0.89 -16.31
N THR A 19 3.28 -1.86 -15.74
CA THR A 19 3.15 -2.25 -14.33
C THR A 19 3.37 -1.01 -13.45
N MET A 20 2.38 -0.63 -12.65
CA MET A 20 2.38 0.64 -11.95
C MET A 20 1.96 0.51 -10.49
N ILE A 21 2.74 1.13 -9.61
CA ILE A 21 2.29 1.43 -8.26
C ILE A 21 1.79 2.87 -8.28
N SER A 22 0.51 3.05 -7.94
CA SER A 22 -0.17 4.34 -7.96
C SER A 22 -0.53 4.76 -6.53
N PHE A 23 -0.38 6.04 -6.24
CA PHE A 23 -0.79 6.65 -4.98
C PHE A 23 -1.90 7.66 -5.30
N LEU A 24 -3.10 7.41 -4.80
CA LEU A 24 -4.33 8.09 -5.20
C LEU A 24 -5.13 8.52 -3.97
N THR A 25 -5.79 9.67 -4.06
CA THR A 25 -6.85 10.06 -3.13
C THR A 25 -8.14 9.41 -3.59
N TYR A 26 -8.80 8.69 -2.68
CA TYR A 26 -10.10 8.09 -2.94
C TYR A 26 -11.22 9.13 -2.90
N ASN A 27 -12.13 9.04 -3.85
CA ASN A 27 -13.35 9.82 -3.92
C ASN A 27 -14.56 8.89 -4.04
N ASP A 28 -15.62 9.16 -3.28
CA ASP A 28 -16.84 8.34 -3.29
C ASP A 28 -17.69 8.55 -4.56
N THR A 29 -17.58 9.72 -5.17
CA THR A 29 -18.44 10.17 -6.27
C THR A 29 -17.71 10.30 -7.60
N ASP A 30 -16.38 10.47 -7.57
CA ASP A 30 -15.55 10.77 -8.72
C ASP A 30 -14.41 9.76 -8.87
N ALA A 31 -13.73 9.81 -10.02
CA ALA A 31 -12.51 9.03 -10.22
C ALA A 31 -11.43 9.45 -9.20
N PRO A 32 -10.63 8.49 -8.68
CA PRO A 32 -9.51 8.80 -7.81
C PRO A 32 -8.54 9.78 -8.47
N THR A 33 -7.99 10.68 -7.67
CA THR A 33 -7.01 11.69 -8.12
C THR A 33 -5.62 11.38 -7.60
N PRO A 34 -4.52 11.82 -8.25
CA PRO A 34 -3.18 11.64 -7.73
C PRO A 34 -3.03 12.20 -6.31
N PHE A 35 -2.41 11.41 -5.42
CA PHE A 35 -2.03 11.84 -4.07
C PHE A 35 -0.58 12.30 -4.07
N ASP A 36 -0.30 13.47 -3.47
CA ASP A 36 1.06 13.95 -3.34
C ASP A 36 1.75 13.33 -2.12
N MET A 37 2.55 12.31 -2.36
CA MET A 37 3.33 11.63 -1.32
C MET A 37 4.33 12.55 -0.61
N ALA A 38 4.71 13.69 -1.21
CA ALA A 38 5.61 14.65 -0.58
C ALA A 38 4.94 15.38 0.60
N GLU A 39 3.61 15.53 0.59
CA GLU A 39 2.86 16.10 1.72
C GLU A 39 3.00 15.27 3.02
N VAL A 40 3.29 13.98 2.87
CA VAL A 40 3.53 13.04 3.96
C VAL A 40 5.00 12.66 4.12
N GLY A 41 5.92 13.44 3.54
CA GLY A 41 7.36 13.25 3.68
C GLY A 41 7.96 12.08 2.90
N LEU A 42 7.21 11.45 1.98
CA LEU A 42 7.63 10.25 1.27
C LEU A 42 7.90 10.53 -0.21
N ASN A 43 8.96 9.91 -0.75
CA ASN A 43 9.24 9.94 -2.18
C ASN A 43 8.56 8.74 -2.88
N PRO A 44 7.59 8.96 -3.80
CA PRO A 44 6.82 7.87 -4.40
C PRO A 44 7.69 6.89 -5.21
N ARG A 45 8.80 7.37 -5.82
CA ARG A 45 9.72 6.49 -6.57
C ARG A 45 10.51 5.58 -5.63
N HIS A 46 10.93 6.08 -4.47
CA HIS A 46 11.64 5.29 -3.46
C HIS A 46 10.71 4.25 -2.85
N VAL A 47 9.50 4.64 -2.46
CA VAL A 47 8.48 3.73 -1.95
C VAL A 47 8.15 2.64 -2.97
N ALA A 48 7.91 2.99 -4.23
CA ALA A 48 7.61 2.02 -5.27
C ALA A 48 8.77 1.03 -5.55
N ARG A 49 10.03 1.49 -5.45
CA ARG A 49 11.21 0.62 -5.59
C ARG A 49 11.32 -0.35 -4.42
N TRP A 50 11.13 0.16 -3.20
CA TRP A 50 11.13 -0.64 -1.99
C TRP A 50 10.06 -1.74 -2.02
N ILE A 51 8.80 -1.40 -2.37
CA ILE A 51 7.72 -2.37 -2.51
C ILE A 51 8.09 -3.49 -3.49
N ARG A 52 8.71 -3.15 -4.64
CA ARG A 52 9.17 -4.15 -5.60
C ARG A 52 10.28 -5.03 -5.04
N ALA A 53 11.20 -4.48 -4.27
CA ALA A 53 12.28 -5.24 -3.64
C ALA A 53 11.71 -6.24 -2.62
N VAL A 54 10.80 -5.79 -1.74
CA VAL A 54 10.13 -6.67 -0.78
C VAL A 54 9.32 -7.76 -1.49
N ALA A 55 8.53 -7.43 -2.51
CA ALA A 55 7.77 -8.43 -3.26
C ALA A 55 8.69 -9.51 -3.88
N ALA A 56 9.85 -9.10 -4.39
CA ALA A 56 10.83 -10.02 -4.97
C ALA A 56 11.41 -11.01 -3.95
N GLU A 57 11.57 -10.64 -2.68
CA GLU A 57 12.02 -11.54 -1.60
C GLU A 57 11.03 -12.69 -1.38
N TYR A 58 9.74 -12.46 -1.66
CA TYR A 58 8.69 -13.49 -1.61
C TYR A 58 8.44 -14.18 -2.95
N GLY A 59 9.29 -13.93 -3.98
CA GLY A 59 9.16 -14.54 -5.29
C GLY A 59 8.09 -13.94 -6.19
N TYR A 60 7.62 -12.73 -5.89
CA TYR A 60 6.61 -12.04 -6.68
C TYR A 60 7.18 -10.89 -7.51
N SER A 61 6.68 -10.73 -8.71
CA SER A 61 6.76 -9.47 -9.45
C SER A 61 5.59 -8.55 -9.04
N VAL A 62 5.71 -7.24 -9.30
CA VAL A 62 4.63 -6.28 -9.04
C VAL A 62 4.01 -5.85 -10.35
N GLY A 63 2.72 -6.07 -10.49
CA GLY A 63 1.87 -5.58 -11.57
C GLY A 63 1.27 -4.21 -11.26
N ASN A 64 -0.06 -4.14 -11.18
CA ASN A 64 -0.76 -2.92 -10.83
C ASN A 64 -1.21 -2.96 -9.36
N ILE A 65 -0.66 -2.07 -8.55
CA ILE A 65 -1.09 -1.84 -7.17
C ILE A 65 -1.54 -0.39 -7.05
N ASN A 66 -2.79 -0.17 -6.64
CA ASN A 66 -3.32 1.14 -6.37
C ASN A 66 -3.47 1.33 -4.86
N TYR A 67 -2.78 2.29 -4.27
CA TYR A 67 -3.04 2.77 -2.92
C TYR A 67 -4.08 3.88 -3.01
N LEU A 68 -5.19 3.70 -2.29
CA LEU A 68 -6.33 4.62 -2.26
C LEU A 68 -6.43 5.21 -0.85
N PHE A 69 -5.88 6.39 -0.68
CA PHE A 69 -5.92 7.12 0.60
C PHE A 69 -7.28 7.75 0.81
N CYS A 70 -7.83 7.55 1.98
CA CYS A 70 -9.16 8.00 2.37
C CYS A 70 -9.18 8.41 3.85
N ASN A 71 -10.32 8.85 4.35
CA ASN A 71 -10.59 9.08 5.76
C ASN A 71 -11.34 7.89 6.39
N ASP A 72 -11.58 7.94 7.71
CA ASP A 72 -12.23 6.87 8.47
C ASP A 72 -13.64 6.57 7.98
N GLU A 73 -14.45 7.59 7.66
CA GLU A 73 -15.82 7.40 7.17
C GLU A 73 -15.85 6.72 5.80
N GLN A 74 -14.92 7.08 4.94
CA GLN A 74 -14.80 6.50 3.61
C GLN A 74 -14.38 5.03 3.67
N ILE A 75 -13.38 4.68 4.49
CA ILE A 75 -12.96 3.29 4.61
C ILE A 75 -14.03 2.43 5.28
N LEU A 76 -14.79 2.99 6.26
CA LEU A 76 -15.94 2.33 6.86
C LEU A 76 -17.03 2.05 5.83
N ALA A 77 -17.33 3.02 4.93
CA ALA A 77 -18.28 2.82 3.84
C ALA A 77 -17.83 1.70 2.88
N VAL A 78 -16.54 1.63 2.54
CA VAL A 78 -15.95 0.54 1.75
C VAL A 78 -16.09 -0.80 2.47
N ASN A 79 -15.78 -0.83 3.78
CA ASN A 79 -15.84 -2.04 4.62
C ASN A 79 -17.28 -2.60 4.69
N ARG A 80 -18.26 -1.73 4.94
CA ARG A 80 -19.69 -2.09 4.94
C ARG A 80 -20.15 -2.63 3.58
N LYS A 81 -19.77 -1.94 2.52
CA LYS A 81 -20.25 -2.22 1.15
C LYS A 81 -19.70 -3.53 0.59
N PHE A 82 -18.43 -3.83 0.81
CA PHE A 82 -17.74 -4.93 0.15
C PHE A 82 -17.47 -6.14 1.05
N LEU A 83 -17.26 -5.90 2.36
CA LEU A 83 -16.91 -6.95 3.31
C LEU A 83 -18.05 -7.24 4.31
N GLN A 84 -19.13 -6.44 4.31
CA GLN A 84 -20.25 -6.52 5.25
C GLN A 84 -19.80 -6.39 6.72
N HIS A 85 -18.71 -5.65 6.94
CA HIS A 85 -18.16 -5.36 8.24
C HIS A 85 -18.51 -3.92 8.66
N ASP A 86 -18.97 -3.74 9.90
CA ASP A 86 -19.37 -2.44 10.46
C ASP A 86 -18.41 -1.99 11.56
N TYR A 87 -17.13 -1.86 11.23
CA TYR A 87 -16.09 -1.35 12.12
C TYR A 87 -15.01 -0.63 11.31
N TYR A 88 -14.34 0.33 11.97
CA TYR A 88 -13.21 1.05 11.42
C TYR A 88 -11.97 0.16 11.30
N THR A 89 -11.17 0.39 10.29
CA THR A 89 -9.89 -0.28 10.07
C THR A 89 -8.91 0.71 9.43
N ASP A 90 -7.63 0.45 9.57
CA ASP A 90 -6.57 1.23 8.92
C ASP A 90 -6.42 0.89 7.44
N VAL A 91 -6.63 -0.37 7.06
CA VAL A 91 -6.42 -0.85 5.70
C VAL A 91 -7.45 -1.89 5.26
N ILE A 92 -7.80 -1.87 3.98
CA ILE A 92 -8.55 -2.93 3.27
C ILE A 92 -7.81 -3.26 1.99
N THR A 93 -7.48 -4.54 1.80
CA THR A 93 -6.77 -5.03 0.61
C THR A 93 -7.70 -5.87 -0.26
N PHE A 94 -7.90 -5.46 -1.51
CA PHE A 94 -8.55 -6.27 -2.55
C PHE A 94 -7.47 -6.91 -3.42
N ASP A 95 -7.39 -8.23 -3.35
CA ASP A 95 -6.36 -9.02 -4.03
C ASP A 95 -6.83 -9.46 -5.43
N TYR A 96 -6.08 -9.07 -6.45
CA TYR A 96 -6.23 -9.48 -7.85
C TYR A 96 -4.97 -10.18 -8.37
N THR A 97 -4.12 -10.68 -7.47
CA THR A 97 -2.87 -11.36 -7.79
C THR A 97 -3.10 -12.57 -8.69
N THR A 98 -2.31 -12.69 -9.73
CA THR A 98 -2.36 -13.80 -10.69
C THR A 98 -0.97 -14.40 -10.83
N ALA A 99 -0.86 -15.73 -10.69
CA ALA A 99 0.41 -16.44 -10.64
C ALA A 99 1.38 -15.81 -9.62
N GLN A 100 2.55 -15.30 -10.04
CA GLN A 100 3.52 -14.59 -9.19
C GLN A 100 3.59 -13.09 -9.50
N CYS A 101 2.46 -12.48 -9.87
CA CYS A 101 2.37 -11.05 -10.14
C CYS A 101 1.35 -10.41 -9.21
N LEU A 102 1.80 -9.58 -8.27
CA LEU A 102 0.94 -8.88 -7.32
C LEU A 102 0.13 -7.81 -8.03
N ASN A 103 -1.18 -7.87 -7.88
CA ASN A 103 -2.13 -6.85 -8.34
C ASN A 103 -3.16 -6.63 -7.24
N GLY A 104 -3.55 -5.40 -6.99
CA GLY A 104 -4.56 -5.12 -5.95
C GLY A 104 -4.87 -3.65 -5.77
N ASP A 105 -5.99 -3.41 -5.10
CA ASP A 105 -6.38 -2.11 -4.60
C ASP A 105 -6.28 -2.13 -3.07
N ILE A 106 -5.55 -1.17 -2.49
CA ILE A 106 -5.28 -1.07 -1.05
C ILE A 106 -5.82 0.27 -0.57
N PHE A 107 -6.96 0.24 0.14
CA PHE A 107 -7.53 1.41 0.79
C PHE A 107 -6.88 1.64 2.14
N ILE A 108 -6.51 2.87 2.45
CA ILE A 108 -5.82 3.24 3.69
C ILE A 108 -6.48 4.48 4.29
N SER A 109 -6.95 4.38 5.54
CA SER A 109 -7.39 5.55 6.30
C SER A 109 -6.20 6.30 6.87
N LEU A 110 -5.98 7.54 6.38
CA LEU A 110 -4.92 8.40 6.91
C LEU A 110 -5.22 8.86 8.36
N ASP A 111 -6.50 8.90 8.76
CA ASP A 111 -6.91 9.26 10.13
C ASP A 111 -6.51 8.15 11.10
N THR A 112 -6.81 6.89 10.77
CA THR A 112 -6.41 5.74 11.59
C THR A 112 -4.88 5.57 11.59
N VAL A 113 -4.18 5.78 10.48
CA VAL A 113 -2.69 5.75 10.45
C VAL A 113 -2.11 6.79 11.43
N ARG A 114 -2.68 8.01 11.48
CA ARG A 114 -2.23 9.05 12.42
C ARG A 114 -2.45 8.62 13.88
N SER A 115 -3.63 8.10 14.18
CA SER A 115 -3.96 7.62 15.52
C SER A 115 -3.07 6.45 15.95
N ASN A 116 -2.77 5.51 15.03
CA ASN A 116 -1.87 4.39 15.29
C ASN A 116 -0.45 4.88 15.57
N ALA A 117 0.08 5.82 14.77
CA ALA A 117 1.41 6.41 14.98
C ALA A 117 1.54 7.03 16.38
N GLU A 118 0.53 7.79 16.82
CA GLU A 118 0.49 8.39 18.16
C GLU A 118 0.49 7.31 19.27
N MET A 119 -0.31 6.25 19.11
CA MET A 119 -0.39 5.15 20.09
C MET A 119 0.94 4.42 20.29
N VAL A 120 1.72 4.24 19.22
CA VAL A 120 3.01 3.54 19.30
C VAL A 120 4.20 4.49 19.41
N SER A 121 3.96 5.81 19.53
CA SER A 121 5.00 6.84 19.59
C SER A 121 5.96 6.82 18.39
N ALA A 122 5.44 6.49 17.21
CA ALA A 122 6.15 6.54 15.94
C ALA A 122 5.82 7.84 15.17
N SER A 123 6.62 8.16 14.15
CA SER A 123 6.26 9.23 13.21
C SER A 123 5.18 8.75 12.22
N PHE A 124 4.41 9.70 11.69
CA PHE A 124 3.34 9.39 10.75
C PHE A 124 3.84 8.69 9.48
N ASP A 125 4.96 9.17 8.92
CA ASP A 125 5.57 8.59 7.73
C ASP A 125 6.06 7.14 7.96
N HIS A 126 6.62 6.85 9.14
CA HIS A 126 7.01 5.49 9.52
C HIS A 126 5.80 4.55 9.61
N GLU A 127 4.73 4.99 10.28
CA GLU A 127 3.50 4.19 10.40
C GLU A 127 2.82 4.02 9.05
N LEU A 128 2.81 5.06 8.19
CA LEU A 128 2.29 4.95 6.83
C LEU A 128 3.08 3.92 6.02
N LEU A 129 4.41 3.92 6.09
CA LEU A 129 5.24 2.89 5.43
C LEU A 129 4.89 1.48 5.94
N ARG A 130 4.65 1.31 7.24
CA ARG A 130 4.23 0.03 7.82
C ARG A 130 2.91 -0.44 7.21
N ILE A 131 1.90 0.43 7.12
CA ILE A 131 0.59 0.09 6.55
C ILE A 131 0.67 -0.16 5.03
N LEU A 132 1.50 0.60 4.30
CA LEU A 132 1.72 0.36 2.87
C LEU A 132 2.25 -1.06 2.61
N ILE A 133 3.25 -1.49 3.40
CA ILE A 133 3.82 -2.83 3.20
C ILE A 133 2.93 -3.95 3.75
N HIS A 134 2.17 -3.69 4.82
CA HIS A 134 1.17 -4.62 5.36
C HIS A 134 0.18 -5.06 4.27
N GLY A 135 -0.38 -4.11 3.51
CA GLY A 135 -1.25 -4.42 2.38
C GLY A 135 -0.57 -5.27 1.30
N VAL A 136 0.71 -5.03 1.01
CA VAL A 136 1.48 -5.86 0.05
C VAL A 136 1.72 -7.26 0.59
N LEU A 137 2.03 -7.41 1.88
CA LEU A 137 2.19 -8.71 2.51
C LEU A 137 0.90 -9.54 2.45
N HIS A 138 -0.27 -8.91 2.57
CA HIS A 138 -1.54 -9.57 2.31
C HIS A 138 -1.66 -10.08 0.87
N LEU A 139 -1.22 -9.30 -0.13
CA LEU A 139 -1.19 -9.75 -1.53
C LEU A 139 -0.23 -10.93 -1.76
N THR A 140 0.80 -11.13 -0.92
CA THR A 140 1.64 -12.34 -0.95
C THR A 140 1.02 -13.54 -0.26
N GLY A 141 -0.19 -13.40 0.31
CA GLY A 141 -0.91 -14.45 1.03
C GLY A 141 -0.63 -14.50 2.52
N GLN A 142 0.09 -13.51 3.10
CA GLN A 142 0.31 -13.45 4.53
C GLN A 142 -1.00 -13.15 5.27
N ALA A 143 -1.39 -14.06 6.18
CA ALA A 143 -2.52 -13.84 7.08
C ALA A 143 -2.08 -13.15 8.39
N ASP A 144 -3.06 -12.59 9.12
CA ASP A 144 -2.85 -11.90 10.41
C ASP A 144 -3.98 -12.15 11.43
N LYS A 145 -4.79 -13.22 11.21
CA LYS A 145 -6.00 -13.46 12.01
C LYS A 145 -5.76 -14.22 13.30
N THR A 146 -4.67 -14.97 13.43
CA THR A 146 -4.29 -15.68 14.65
C THR A 146 -3.10 -14.99 15.32
N PRO A 147 -2.86 -15.22 16.63
CA PRO A 147 -1.69 -14.67 17.30
C PRO A 147 -0.38 -14.98 16.58
N GLU A 148 -0.22 -16.21 16.06
CA GLU A 148 0.97 -16.67 15.36
C GLU A 148 1.14 -15.95 14.01
N THR A 149 0.06 -15.87 13.21
CA THR A 149 0.11 -15.19 11.91
C THR A 149 0.26 -13.68 12.06
N LYS A 150 -0.29 -13.10 13.13
CA LYS A 150 -0.09 -11.68 13.45
C LYS A 150 1.37 -11.38 13.84
N ALA A 151 1.97 -12.23 14.69
CA ALA A 151 3.38 -12.09 15.04
C ALA A 151 4.30 -12.22 13.81
N GLU A 152 3.99 -13.14 12.90
CA GLU A 152 4.72 -13.30 11.64
C GLU A 152 4.53 -12.10 10.71
N MET A 153 3.32 -11.54 10.62
CA MET A 153 3.05 -10.30 9.87
C MET A 153 3.93 -9.15 10.41
N THR A 154 3.90 -8.91 11.73
CA THR A 154 4.71 -7.87 12.37
C THR A 154 6.20 -8.06 12.09
N ARG A 155 6.71 -9.28 12.21
CA ARG A 155 8.13 -9.57 11.90
C ARG A 155 8.49 -9.20 10.46
N LYS A 156 7.63 -9.54 9.50
CA LYS A 156 7.81 -9.21 8.07
C LYS A 156 7.73 -7.72 7.79
N GLU A 157 6.81 -7.01 8.46
CA GLU A 157 6.72 -5.54 8.39
C GLU A 157 8.02 -4.89 8.86
N GLU A 158 8.56 -5.32 10.01
CA GLU A 158 9.81 -4.78 10.55
C GLU A 158 11.02 -5.07 9.64
N GLU A 159 11.12 -6.27 9.08
CA GLU A 159 12.16 -6.62 8.11
C GLU A 159 12.07 -5.74 6.85
N ALA A 160 10.88 -5.53 6.33
CA ALA A 160 10.67 -4.66 5.18
C ALA A 160 11.00 -3.19 5.48
N LEU A 161 10.62 -2.69 6.67
CA LEU A 161 10.94 -1.33 7.10
C LEU A 161 12.47 -1.14 7.26
N ALA A 162 13.18 -2.15 7.77
CA ALA A 162 14.64 -2.10 7.86
C ALA A 162 15.31 -1.96 6.48
N LEU A 163 14.74 -2.52 5.42
CA LEU A 163 15.25 -2.37 4.05
C LEU A 163 15.16 -0.93 3.55
N ILE A 164 14.04 -0.23 3.76
CA ILE A 164 13.88 1.16 3.29
C ILE A 164 14.78 2.11 4.08
N MET A 165 14.90 1.93 5.39
CA MET A 165 15.76 2.74 6.26
C MET A 165 17.24 2.61 5.87
N ASN A 166 17.71 1.40 5.59
CA ASN A 166 19.06 1.17 5.10
C ASN A 166 19.30 1.81 3.72
N TYR A 167 18.31 1.77 2.85
CA TYR A 167 18.42 2.39 1.52
C TYR A 167 18.53 3.91 1.60
N GLU A 168 17.72 4.57 2.43
CA GLU A 168 17.78 6.02 2.63
C GLU A 168 19.12 6.47 3.23
N SER A 169 19.66 5.72 4.19
CA SER A 169 20.99 6.01 4.75
C SER A 169 22.11 5.92 3.72
N ILE A 170 22.03 4.99 2.78
CA ILE A 170 23.01 4.83 1.71
C ILE A 170 22.90 5.96 0.65
N VAL A 171 21.68 6.37 0.31
CA VAL A 171 21.43 7.42 -0.69
C VAL A 171 21.81 8.80 -0.14
N ASN A 172 21.44 9.10 1.11
CA ASN A 172 21.80 10.36 1.77
C ASN A 172 23.30 10.50 2.03
N PHE A 173 24.01 9.39 2.28
CA PHE A 173 25.46 9.40 2.48
C PHE A 173 26.27 9.69 1.21
N LYS A 174 25.72 9.36 0.03
CA LYS A 174 26.45 9.53 -1.25
C LYS A 174 26.28 10.89 -1.93
N GLY A 175 25.45 11.80 -1.41
CA GLY A 175 25.27 13.16 -1.99
C GLY A 175 24.90 13.11 -3.48
N VAL A 176 24.22 12.08 -3.95
CA VAL A 176 23.93 11.84 -5.36
C VAL A 176 22.69 12.62 -5.76
N SER A 177 22.92 13.80 -6.35
CA SER A 177 21.97 14.39 -7.29
C SER A 177 21.70 13.38 -8.42
N ASP A 178 20.44 13.19 -8.78
CA ASP A 178 19.82 12.39 -9.85
C ASP A 178 20.76 11.86 -10.97
N GLY A 179 21.56 10.87 -10.72
CA GLY A 179 22.48 10.27 -11.67
C GLY A 179 22.55 8.75 -11.50
N VAL A 180 21.81 8.07 -12.38
CA VAL A 180 21.96 6.67 -12.81
C VAL A 180 22.92 5.80 -11.99
N LEU A 181 22.40 4.99 -11.07
CA LEU A 181 23.11 3.87 -10.51
C LEU A 181 23.12 2.72 -11.54
N ARG A 182 24.25 2.53 -12.24
CA ARG A 182 24.49 1.28 -12.96
C ARG A 182 24.85 0.20 -11.93
N ILE A 183 24.00 -0.78 -11.78
CA ILE A 183 24.28 -2.00 -11.03
C ILE A 183 24.99 -2.94 -12.02
N PHE A 184 26.21 -3.33 -11.68
CA PHE A 184 26.93 -4.43 -12.34
C PHE A 184 26.46 -5.75 -11.72
#